data_8b5e4ab6c810a8a8f2c1ead2e36b0ea5
#
_entry.id   8b5e4ab6c810a8a8f2c1ead2e36b0ea5
#
_cell.length_a   1.000
_cell.length_b   1.000
_cell.length_c   1.000
_cell.angle_alpha   90.00
_cell.angle_beta   90.00
_cell.angle_gamma   90.00
#
_symmetry.space_group_name_H-M   'P 1'
#
loop_
_entity.id
_entity.type
_entity.pdbx_description
1 polymer ?
#
loop_
_entity_poly.entity_id
_entity_poly.type
_entity_poly.pdbx_seq_one_letter_code
_entity_poly.pdbx_strand_id
1 'polypeptide(L)'
;MPRQFLILISFLLLSVSTLADSSLPVVEIKADRTMIYPQRMELTGEESLMDILQMVPELLIGGYEDVLSSYNLRIDNCPMNGDTRLILSQMKAKDIAKIQVCDNTGVAKGTIGMGRVLDINMKMPERLTGFAEGQGDFGKEVVGIGSVNALYGSQHTDLYANASYRHQNGNEEYLTLHMTNRFDDRNRLLTYFTQQYIDHPAAVSRKVMGRARYFHTFNELGTELLLVGGYQYASDPVLSNKLPLFIAELNTPLFSERLSMMLGVEGDFLMTREKDTDRSWNVFNNDIYLQFTYSLPKWKLTVGNRVMFYNYNLKEGGISQKHSDTRNNTNACIVYVPDNRNQLQLGYYRKYYNPSYLVLFMDASTLYDEEWMKAEGLLEEWDIHQVKLAYAYSKQKLTVQTEASYYAVEDEENFTELDVSAYWKTKGLTLTGGSNLYIARSGTSASLRFAPTVYLPCDWQIGMQVVYYTKKSPTRELYGTPVYGCLSVNKPFGKRWTLGVDWHDMFDAFCSDALVNRHAANVKLQYRF
;
A
#
# COMPACT_ATOMS: atom_id res chain seq x y z
N MET A 1 -15.21 15.63 -28.42
CA MET A 1 -15.15 15.49 -26.94
C MET A 1 -13.96 16.15 -26.21
N PRO A 2 -12.77 16.44 -26.78
CA PRO A 2 -11.66 16.99 -25.97
C PRO A 2 -11.83 18.45 -25.53
N ARG A 3 -12.62 19.28 -26.23
CA ARG A 3 -12.79 20.70 -25.84
C ARG A 3 -13.66 20.93 -24.60
N GLN A 4 -14.66 20.12 -24.37
CA GLN A 4 -15.56 20.27 -23.21
C GLN A 4 -14.87 19.84 -21.90
N PHE A 5 -13.94 18.89 -21.97
CA PHE A 5 -13.17 18.42 -20.83
C PHE A 5 -12.12 19.45 -20.35
N LEU A 6 -11.48 20.15 -21.30
CA LEU A 6 -10.57 21.26 -21.00
C LEU A 6 -11.29 22.45 -20.35
N ILE A 7 -12.53 22.73 -20.76
CA ILE A 7 -13.37 23.78 -20.18
C ILE A 7 -13.77 23.42 -18.74
N LEU A 8 -14.10 22.18 -18.45
CA LEU A 8 -14.45 21.71 -17.10
C LEU A 8 -13.25 21.81 -16.14
N ILE A 9 -12.06 21.42 -16.61
CA ILE A 9 -10.81 21.56 -15.83
C ILE A 9 -10.48 23.05 -15.61
N SER A 10 -10.68 23.90 -16.60
CA SER A 10 -10.45 25.35 -16.48
C SER A 10 -11.44 26.03 -15.52
N PHE A 11 -12.69 25.58 -15.47
CA PHE A 11 -13.69 26.07 -14.50
C PHE A 11 -13.39 25.63 -13.08
N LEU A 12 -12.93 24.39 -12.87
CA LEU A 12 -12.47 23.87 -11.57
C LEU A 12 -11.24 24.64 -11.06
N LEU A 13 -10.31 24.98 -11.95
CA LEU A 13 -9.11 25.75 -11.59
C LEU A 13 -9.39 27.23 -11.29
N LEU A 14 -10.42 27.85 -11.89
CA LEU A 14 -10.77 29.26 -11.68
C LEU A 14 -11.60 29.52 -10.40
N SER A 15 -12.31 28.53 -9.88
CA SER A 15 -13.18 28.69 -8.69
C SER A 15 -12.46 28.63 -7.36
N VAL A 16 -11.15 28.37 -7.33
CA VAL A 16 -10.39 28.05 -6.11
C VAL A 16 -9.67 29.26 -5.47
N SER A 17 -9.79 30.48 -6.01
CA SER A 17 -8.87 31.59 -5.67
C SER A 17 -9.15 32.42 -4.42
N THR A 18 -10.20 32.18 -3.64
CA THR A 18 -10.52 33.08 -2.51
C THR A 18 -10.95 32.37 -1.24
N LEU A 19 -10.02 31.97 -0.37
CA LEU A 19 -10.27 31.84 1.08
C LEU A 19 -8.92 31.62 1.81
N ALA A 20 -8.48 32.60 2.56
CA ALA A 20 -7.28 32.50 3.41
C ALA A 20 -7.70 32.06 4.81
N ASP A 21 -7.18 30.92 5.26
CA ASP A 21 -7.29 30.47 6.64
C ASP A 21 -5.98 29.77 7.04
N SER A 22 -5.56 29.93 8.30
CA SER A 22 -4.22 29.60 8.80
C SER A 22 -4.05 28.16 9.31
N SER A 23 -4.99 27.26 9.03
CA SER A 23 -4.88 25.85 9.46
C SER A 23 -3.89 25.08 8.61
N LEU A 24 -3.09 24.21 9.24
CA LEU A 24 -2.17 23.31 8.55
C LEU A 24 -2.96 22.33 7.66
N PRO A 25 -2.48 22.00 6.45
CA PRO A 25 -3.20 21.12 5.54
C PRO A 25 -3.30 19.70 6.11
N VAL A 26 -4.42 19.04 5.83
CA VAL A 26 -4.64 17.63 6.15
C VAL A 26 -3.75 16.74 5.29
N VAL A 27 -3.59 17.12 4.02
CA VAL A 27 -2.76 16.45 3.03
C VAL A 27 -1.67 17.42 2.60
N GLU A 28 -0.42 17.02 2.72
CA GLU A 28 0.73 17.76 2.20
C GLU A 28 1.33 16.98 1.04
N ILE A 29 1.34 17.60 -0.12
CA ILE A 29 1.94 17.03 -1.32
C ILE A 29 3.40 17.47 -1.38
N LYS A 30 4.32 16.50 -1.38
CA LYS A 30 5.76 16.72 -1.53
C LYS A 30 6.23 16.14 -2.86
N ALA A 31 7.42 16.52 -3.25
CA ALA A 31 7.98 16.12 -4.53
C ALA A 31 8.16 14.60 -4.73
N ASP A 32 8.16 13.84 -3.66
CA ASP A 32 8.44 12.40 -3.66
C ASP A 32 7.33 11.57 -3.00
N ARG A 33 6.38 12.22 -2.34
CA ARG A 33 5.31 11.54 -1.58
C ARG A 33 4.17 12.46 -1.23
N THR A 34 3.01 11.90 -1.00
CA THR A 34 1.89 12.57 -0.33
C THR A 34 1.89 12.21 1.16
N MET A 35 1.77 13.22 2.01
CA MET A 35 1.73 13.08 3.46
C MET A 35 0.32 13.36 3.95
N ILE A 36 -0.27 12.45 4.69
CA ILE A 36 -1.61 12.56 5.26
C ILE A 36 -1.49 12.59 6.77
N TYR A 37 -2.12 13.56 7.41
CA TYR A 37 -2.09 13.77 8.86
C TYR A 37 -3.48 13.51 9.46
N PRO A 38 -3.79 12.29 9.93
CA PRO A 38 -5.09 11.97 10.51
C PRO A 38 -5.51 12.90 11.64
N GLN A 39 -4.54 13.42 12.39
CA GLN A 39 -4.81 14.33 13.51
C GLN A 39 -5.33 15.70 13.10
N ARG A 40 -5.13 16.10 11.84
CA ARG A 40 -5.64 17.35 11.27
C ARG A 40 -7.01 17.14 10.60
N MET A 41 -7.44 15.90 10.47
CA MET A 41 -8.81 15.55 10.11
C MET A 41 -9.71 15.78 11.33
N GLU A 42 -10.95 16.23 11.12
CA GLU A 42 -11.94 16.36 12.21
C GLU A 42 -12.51 14.96 12.52
N LEU A 43 -11.66 14.08 13.04
CA LEU A 43 -11.97 12.71 13.38
C LEU A 43 -12.21 12.59 14.89
N THR A 44 -12.95 11.55 15.29
CA THR A 44 -13.10 11.21 16.72
C THR A 44 -11.82 10.62 17.29
N GLY A 45 -10.93 10.14 16.42
CA GLY A 45 -9.67 9.44 16.75
C GLY A 45 -9.86 7.94 16.88
N GLU A 46 -11.09 7.44 16.89
CA GLU A 46 -11.42 6.01 16.99
C GLU A 46 -11.65 5.35 15.63
N GLU A 47 -11.68 6.13 14.57
CA GLU A 47 -11.75 5.61 13.22
C GLU A 47 -10.59 4.66 12.94
N SER A 48 -10.88 3.56 12.26
CA SER A 48 -9.81 2.66 11.80
C SER A 48 -8.98 3.33 10.72
N LEU A 49 -7.75 2.85 10.54
CA LEU A 49 -6.92 3.30 9.42
C LEU A 49 -7.61 3.04 8.08
N MET A 50 -8.37 1.95 7.98
CA MET A 50 -9.16 1.66 6.79
C MET A 50 -10.19 2.75 6.48
N ASP A 51 -10.87 3.26 7.51
CA ASP A 51 -11.82 4.38 7.34
C ASP A 51 -11.10 5.65 6.86
N ILE A 52 -9.88 5.90 7.37
CA ILE A 52 -9.06 7.04 6.95
C ILE A 52 -8.62 6.89 5.49
N LEU A 53 -8.15 5.69 5.10
CA LEU A 53 -7.69 5.44 3.74
C LEU A 53 -8.80 5.60 2.71
N GLN A 54 -10.05 5.30 3.07
CA GLN A 54 -11.21 5.58 2.22
C GLN A 54 -11.46 7.07 2.00
N MET A 55 -11.01 7.94 2.91
CA MET A 55 -11.13 9.38 2.79
C MET A 55 -10.01 10.00 1.93
N VAL A 56 -9.01 9.23 1.54
CA VAL A 56 -7.85 9.70 0.77
C VAL A 56 -8.10 9.48 -0.71
N PRO A 57 -8.12 10.55 -1.53
CA PRO A 57 -8.44 10.44 -2.95
C PRO A 57 -7.58 9.45 -3.72
N GLU A 58 -6.27 9.46 -3.48
CA GLU A 58 -5.30 8.59 -4.15
C GLU A 58 -5.51 7.11 -3.84
N LEU A 59 -6.11 6.81 -2.69
CA LEU A 59 -6.32 5.46 -2.19
C LEU A 59 -7.72 4.93 -2.47
N LEU A 60 -8.59 5.73 -3.05
CA LEU A 60 -9.93 5.31 -3.50
C LEU A 60 -9.91 4.54 -4.83
N ILE A 61 -8.80 3.97 -5.23
CA ILE A 61 -8.64 3.28 -6.51
C ILE A 61 -9.25 1.88 -6.43
N GLY A 62 -10.16 1.53 -7.35
CA GLY A 62 -10.78 0.21 -7.42
C GLY A 62 -11.76 -0.08 -6.28
N GLY A 63 -12.32 -1.24 -6.25
CA GLY A 63 -12.97 -1.74 -5.05
C GLY A 63 -11.93 -1.87 -3.93
N TYR A 64 -12.41 -1.83 -2.73
CA TYR A 64 -11.66 -1.84 -1.49
C TYR A 64 -10.46 -2.82 -1.39
N GLU A 65 -10.47 -3.91 -2.14
CA GLU A 65 -9.41 -4.92 -2.17
C GLU A 65 -8.28 -4.57 -3.15
N ASP A 66 -8.59 -3.92 -4.26
CA ASP A 66 -7.59 -3.66 -5.32
C ASP A 66 -6.55 -2.62 -4.92
N VAL A 67 -6.93 -1.65 -4.08
CA VAL A 67 -6.01 -0.61 -3.61
C VAL A 67 -4.91 -1.17 -2.74
N LEU A 68 -5.27 -2.03 -1.79
CA LEU A 68 -4.29 -2.59 -0.85
C LEU A 68 -3.35 -3.58 -1.53
N SER A 69 -3.82 -4.31 -2.55
CA SER A 69 -2.98 -5.21 -3.34
C SER A 69 -1.96 -4.46 -4.21
N SER A 70 -2.28 -3.22 -4.62
CA SER A 70 -1.39 -2.39 -5.43
C SER A 70 -0.30 -1.64 -4.64
N TYR A 71 -0.39 -1.63 -3.31
CA TYR A 71 0.58 -0.94 -2.44
C TYR A 71 1.42 -1.92 -1.62
N ASN A 72 2.72 -1.67 -1.56
CA ASN A 72 3.59 -2.27 -0.57
C ASN A 72 3.35 -1.57 0.78
N LEU A 73 2.56 -2.21 1.63
CA LEU A 73 2.23 -1.67 2.94
C LEU A 73 3.42 -1.77 3.89
N ARG A 74 3.67 -0.68 4.62
CA ARG A 74 4.72 -0.60 5.65
C ARG A 74 4.17 0.06 6.90
N ILE A 75 4.70 -0.37 8.05
CA ILE A 75 4.56 0.34 9.32
C ILE A 75 5.96 0.79 9.73
N ASP A 76 6.13 2.10 9.92
CA ASP A 76 7.42 2.72 10.26
C ASP A 76 8.56 2.22 9.35
N ASN A 77 8.33 2.23 8.04
CA ASN A 77 9.21 1.70 6.99
C ASN A 77 9.43 0.17 6.99
N CYS A 78 8.79 -0.60 7.85
CA CYS A 78 8.89 -2.05 7.85
C CYS A 78 7.77 -2.67 7.02
N PRO A 79 8.08 -3.50 5.99
CA PRO A 79 7.06 -4.17 5.19
C PRO A 79 6.16 -5.04 6.03
N MET A 80 4.87 -5.00 5.75
CA MET A 80 3.86 -5.84 6.40
C MET A 80 3.64 -7.12 5.61
N ASN A 81 3.52 -8.24 6.32
CA ASN A 81 3.05 -9.51 5.80
C ASN A 81 1.87 -9.97 6.63
N GLY A 82 0.92 -10.65 6.02
CA GLY A 82 -0.28 -11.13 6.68
C GLY A 82 -1.54 -10.50 6.09
N ASP A 83 -2.67 -10.69 6.74
CA ASP A 83 -3.92 -10.06 6.33
C ASP A 83 -3.83 -8.53 6.58
N THR A 84 -3.42 -7.84 5.53
CA THR A 84 -3.27 -6.38 5.52
C THR A 84 -4.56 -5.68 5.94
N ARG A 85 -5.71 -6.18 5.49
CA ARG A 85 -7.02 -5.62 5.79
C ARG A 85 -7.33 -5.72 7.29
N LEU A 86 -7.09 -6.88 7.87
CA LEU A 86 -7.28 -7.10 9.30
C LEU A 86 -6.39 -6.16 10.12
N ILE A 87 -5.10 -6.06 9.78
CA ILE A 87 -4.15 -5.20 10.50
C ILE A 87 -4.55 -3.73 10.40
N LEU A 88 -4.90 -3.24 9.21
CA LEU A 88 -5.30 -1.84 9.00
C LEU A 88 -6.64 -1.50 9.69
N SER A 89 -7.58 -2.45 9.76
CA SER A 89 -8.85 -2.23 10.44
C SER A 89 -8.67 -2.03 11.96
N GLN A 90 -7.59 -2.53 12.52
CA GLN A 90 -7.28 -2.46 13.94
C GLN A 90 -6.48 -1.21 14.35
N MET A 91 -5.79 -0.56 13.41
CA MET A 91 -5.07 0.68 13.66
C MET A 91 -6.04 1.85 13.78
N LYS A 92 -5.85 2.71 14.78
CA LYS A 92 -6.73 3.85 15.03
C LYS A 92 -6.09 5.19 14.62
N ALA A 93 -6.91 6.10 14.15
CA ALA A 93 -6.51 7.45 13.73
C ALA A 93 -5.63 8.17 14.76
N LYS A 94 -5.99 8.06 16.03
CA LYS A 94 -5.27 8.69 17.16
C LYS A 94 -3.86 8.15 17.38
N ASP A 95 -3.62 6.88 17.00
CA ASP A 95 -2.34 6.20 17.20
C ASP A 95 -1.40 6.39 15.98
N ILE A 96 -1.89 7.06 14.92
CA ILE A 96 -1.14 7.32 13.69
C ILE A 96 -0.59 8.75 13.72
N ALA A 97 0.72 8.89 13.53
CA ALA A 97 1.38 10.18 13.39
C ALA A 97 1.14 10.78 12.01
N LYS A 98 1.35 9.98 10.97
CA LYS A 98 1.18 10.35 9.57
C LYS A 98 1.11 9.10 8.70
N ILE A 99 0.51 9.24 7.53
CA ILE A 99 0.53 8.25 6.47
C ILE A 99 1.30 8.84 5.30
N GLN A 100 2.19 8.07 4.70
CA GLN A 100 2.96 8.48 3.53
C GLN A 100 2.58 7.59 2.35
N VAL A 101 2.12 8.21 1.28
CA VAL A 101 1.85 7.55 0.00
C VAL A 101 2.98 7.92 -0.95
N CYS A 102 3.71 6.93 -1.42
CA CYS A 102 4.79 7.10 -2.38
C CYS A 102 4.45 6.34 -3.65
N ASP A 103 4.06 7.06 -4.70
CA ASP A 103 3.80 6.46 -6.01
C ASP A 103 5.08 6.16 -6.78
N ASN A 104 6.15 6.86 -6.42
CA ASN A 104 7.46 6.67 -6.99
C ASN A 104 8.49 6.47 -5.89
N THR A 105 8.95 5.25 -5.74
CA THR A 105 9.96 4.90 -4.73
C THR A 105 11.40 5.05 -5.25
N GLY A 106 11.58 5.51 -6.49
CA GLY A 106 12.89 5.50 -7.13
C GLY A 106 13.40 4.08 -7.41
N VAL A 107 14.68 3.94 -7.65
CA VAL A 107 15.31 2.63 -7.93
C VAL A 107 15.72 1.88 -6.67
N ALA A 108 15.82 2.56 -5.53
CA ALA A 108 16.33 2.00 -4.28
C ALA A 108 15.34 1.11 -3.55
N LYS A 109 14.10 1.49 -3.56
CA LYS A 109 13.07 0.66 -2.96
C LYS A 109 12.59 -0.34 -3.98
N GLY A 110 13.49 -1.24 -4.34
CA GLY A 110 13.27 -2.35 -5.24
C GLY A 110 12.03 -3.07 -4.83
N THR A 111 11.02 -2.84 -5.57
CA THR A 111 9.72 -3.25 -5.19
C THR A 111 9.32 -4.40 -6.05
N ILE A 112 9.02 -5.34 -5.34
CA ILE A 112 8.07 -6.33 -5.71
C ILE A 112 6.76 -5.59 -5.91
N GLY A 113 6.22 -5.63 -7.10
CA GLY A 113 5.01 -4.92 -7.46
C GLY A 113 5.23 -3.48 -7.94
N MET A 114 4.19 -2.82 -8.35
CA MET A 114 4.17 -1.58 -9.15
C MET A 114 4.78 -0.32 -8.50
N GLY A 115 5.64 -0.45 -7.52
CA GLY A 115 6.44 0.66 -6.97
C GLY A 115 5.67 1.63 -6.08
N ARG A 116 4.43 1.34 -5.73
CA ARG A 116 3.64 2.13 -4.79
C ARG A 116 3.89 1.67 -3.36
N VAL A 117 4.14 2.59 -2.45
CA VAL A 117 4.36 2.30 -1.03
C VAL A 117 3.39 3.13 -0.19
N LEU A 118 2.71 2.45 0.70
CA LEU A 118 1.91 3.05 1.75
C LEU A 118 2.63 2.82 3.09
N ASP A 119 3.23 3.87 3.65
CA ASP A 119 3.96 3.78 4.91
C ASP A 119 3.20 4.51 6.02
N ILE A 120 2.85 3.78 7.06
CA ILE A 120 2.09 4.24 8.21
C ILE A 120 3.06 4.49 9.35
N ASN A 121 3.21 5.74 9.74
CA ASN A 121 4.04 6.08 10.89
C ASN A 121 3.18 6.19 12.15
N MET A 122 3.50 5.36 13.13
CA MET A 122 2.77 5.31 14.40
C MET A 122 3.20 6.43 15.34
N LYS A 123 2.28 6.87 16.19
CA LYS A 123 2.61 7.64 17.39
C LYS A 123 2.96 6.66 18.51
N MET A 124 4.15 6.80 19.03
CA MET A 124 4.56 5.99 20.18
C MET A 124 4.26 6.75 21.47
N PRO A 125 3.31 6.27 22.29
CA PRO A 125 3.00 6.89 23.57
C PRO A 125 4.10 6.60 24.59
N GLU A 126 4.37 7.55 25.50
CA GLU A 126 5.34 7.38 26.59
C GLU A 126 4.93 6.35 27.66
N ARG A 127 3.72 5.83 27.55
CA ARG A 127 3.19 4.77 28.43
C ARG A 127 2.72 3.61 27.59
N LEU A 128 2.71 2.43 28.19
CA LEU A 128 2.04 1.30 27.56
C LEU A 128 0.55 1.60 27.41
N THR A 129 0.09 1.60 26.17
CA THR A 129 -1.32 1.75 25.82
C THR A 129 -1.70 0.68 24.84
N GLY A 130 -3.00 0.42 24.72
CA GLY A 130 -3.45 -0.56 23.76
C GLY A 130 -4.96 -0.58 23.63
N PHE A 131 -5.42 -1.48 22.80
CA PHE A 131 -6.84 -1.76 22.65
C PHE A 131 -7.07 -3.25 22.38
N ALA A 132 -8.22 -3.73 22.83
CA ALA A 132 -8.77 -5.01 22.46
C ALA A 132 -10.02 -4.80 21.63
N GLU A 133 -10.21 -5.60 20.59
CA GLU A 133 -11.33 -5.51 19.68
C GLU A 133 -11.94 -6.87 19.46
N GLY A 134 -13.27 -6.94 19.46
CA GLY A 134 -14.06 -8.06 18.97
C GLY A 134 -14.91 -7.60 17.78
N GLN A 135 -14.92 -8.37 16.72
CA GLN A 135 -15.66 -8.09 15.51
C GLN A 135 -16.42 -9.34 15.05
N GLY A 136 -17.64 -9.17 14.60
CA GLY A 136 -18.41 -10.21 13.92
C GLY A 136 -18.82 -9.73 12.53
N ASP A 137 -18.48 -10.50 11.51
CA ASP A 137 -18.96 -10.31 10.15
C ASP A 137 -20.12 -11.27 9.90
N PHE A 138 -21.25 -10.71 9.49
CA PHE A 138 -22.48 -11.43 9.23
C PHE A 138 -22.84 -11.33 7.75
N GLY A 139 -22.38 -12.29 6.97
CA GLY A 139 -22.66 -12.45 5.56
C GLY A 139 -23.14 -13.85 5.25
N LYS A 140 -22.74 -14.40 4.11
CA LYS A 140 -23.00 -15.81 3.73
C LYS A 140 -22.38 -16.78 4.75
N GLU A 141 -21.26 -16.40 5.33
CA GLU A 141 -20.58 -17.10 6.42
C GLU A 141 -20.39 -16.14 7.60
N VAL A 142 -20.42 -16.66 8.80
CA VAL A 142 -20.15 -15.86 10.00
C VAL A 142 -18.67 -15.92 10.31
N VAL A 143 -18.03 -14.75 10.39
CA VAL A 143 -16.61 -14.62 10.74
C VAL A 143 -16.51 -13.92 12.09
N GLY A 144 -15.78 -14.52 13.01
CA GLY A 144 -15.42 -13.93 14.29
C GLY A 144 -13.96 -13.50 14.29
N ILE A 145 -13.68 -12.26 14.71
CA ILE A 145 -12.32 -11.73 14.80
C ILE A 145 -12.11 -11.18 16.22
N GLY A 146 -10.98 -11.53 16.82
CA GLY A 146 -10.52 -10.95 18.08
C GLY A 146 -9.10 -10.43 17.92
N SER A 147 -8.80 -9.26 18.48
CA SER A 147 -7.45 -8.72 18.43
C SER A 147 -7.05 -7.94 19.67
N VAL A 148 -5.75 -7.90 19.91
CA VAL A 148 -5.11 -7.08 20.95
C VAL A 148 -3.92 -6.36 20.34
N ASN A 149 -3.85 -5.06 20.58
CA ASN A 149 -2.72 -4.21 20.18
C ASN A 149 -2.11 -3.56 21.41
N ALA A 150 -0.79 -3.43 21.41
CA ALA A 150 -0.02 -2.73 22.43
C ALA A 150 1.03 -1.82 21.80
N LEU A 151 1.14 -0.60 22.33
CA LEU A 151 2.11 0.39 21.91
C LEU A 151 2.84 0.95 23.13
N TYR A 152 4.13 1.10 23.00
CA TYR A 152 4.98 1.70 24.01
C TYR A 152 6.10 2.51 23.34
N GLY A 153 6.39 3.70 23.83
CA GLY A 153 7.49 4.52 23.39
C GLY A 153 8.32 5.08 24.52
N SER A 154 9.59 5.26 24.27
CA SER A 154 10.56 5.93 25.14
C SER A 154 11.57 6.71 24.27
N GLN A 155 12.51 7.43 24.92
CA GLN A 155 13.60 8.08 24.19
C GLN A 155 14.44 7.10 23.37
N HIS A 156 14.59 5.86 23.86
CA HIS A 156 15.49 4.87 23.26
C HIS A 156 14.76 3.73 22.55
N THR A 157 13.52 3.45 22.91
CA THR A 157 12.83 2.25 22.39
C THR A 157 11.37 2.55 22.08
N ASP A 158 10.92 2.20 20.89
CA ASP A 158 9.51 2.11 20.52
C ASP A 158 9.16 0.64 20.29
N LEU A 159 7.99 0.23 20.76
CA LEU A 159 7.46 -1.11 20.59
C LEU A 159 6.01 -1.05 20.11
N TYR A 160 5.72 -1.81 19.07
CA TYR A 160 4.37 -2.13 18.62
C TYR A 160 4.22 -3.64 18.61
N ALA A 161 3.13 -4.13 19.20
CA ALA A 161 2.76 -5.53 19.18
C ALA A 161 1.28 -5.66 18.81
N ASN A 162 0.98 -6.58 17.91
CA ASN A 162 -0.38 -6.96 17.53
C ASN A 162 -0.50 -8.47 17.57
N ALA A 163 -1.57 -8.97 18.19
CA ALA A 163 -1.98 -10.36 18.10
C ALA A 163 -3.45 -10.37 17.69
N SER A 164 -3.80 -11.16 16.68
CA SER A 164 -5.16 -11.29 16.22
C SER A 164 -5.48 -12.74 15.85
N TYR A 165 -6.77 -13.07 16.01
CA TYR A 165 -7.33 -14.36 15.73
C TYR A 165 -8.61 -14.18 14.93
N ARG A 166 -8.75 -14.95 13.84
CA ARG A 166 -9.93 -14.97 12.99
C ARG A 166 -10.44 -16.40 12.88
N HIS A 167 -11.74 -16.56 13.00
CA HIS A 167 -12.44 -17.83 12.81
C HIS A 167 -13.45 -17.73 11.66
N GLN A 168 -13.22 -18.51 10.59
CA GLN A 168 -14.11 -18.62 9.43
C GLN A 168 -13.84 -19.98 8.76
N ASN A 169 -14.68 -21.00 9.04
CA ASN A 169 -14.45 -22.37 8.53
C ASN A 169 -13.03 -22.93 8.77
N GLY A 170 -12.30 -22.33 9.69
CA GLY A 170 -10.93 -22.57 10.04
C GLY A 170 -10.42 -21.47 10.96
N ASN A 171 -9.18 -21.56 11.41
CA ASN A 171 -8.59 -20.63 12.34
C ASN A 171 -7.40 -19.92 11.68
N GLU A 172 -7.32 -18.61 11.85
CA GLU A 172 -6.20 -17.81 11.41
C GLU A 172 -5.63 -17.03 12.59
N GLU A 173 -4.33 -17.16 12.80
CA GLU A 173 -3.62 -16.47 13.87
C GLU A 173 -2.55 -15.56 13.26
N TYR A 174 -2.50 -14.31 13.73
CA TYR A 174 -1.51 -13.34 13.32
C TYR A 174 -0.80 -12.77 14.54
N LEU A 175 0.53 -12.70 14.46
CA LEU A 175 1.37 -12.01 15.43
C LEU A 175 2.30 -11.05 14.68
N THR A 176 2.33 -9.80 15.10
CA THR A 176 3.27 -8.79 14.61
C THR A 176 3.98 -8.14 15.79
N LEU A 177 5.30 -8.10 15.73
CA LEU A 177 6.14 -7.36 16.67
C LEU A 177 7.04 -6.42 15.89
N HIS A 178 7.06 -5.17 16.26
CA HIS A 178 7.95 -4.17 15.71
C HIS A 178 8.63 -3.43 16.85
N MET A 179 9.95 -3.31 16.80
CA MET A 179 10.73 -2.60 17.80
C MET A 179 11.76 -1.71 17.12
N THR A 180 11.82 -0.46 17.52
CA THR A 180 12.85 0.49 17.15
C THR A 180 13.71 0.78 18.38
N ASN A 181 15.00 0.55 18.30
CA ASN A 181 15.98 0.97 19.30
C ASN A 181 16.84 2.09 18.74
N ARG A 182 16.93 3.19 19.48
CA ARG A 182 17.82 4.32 19.23
C ARG A 182 18.97 4.24 20.24
N PHE A 183 20.13 3.83 19.79
CA PHE A 183 21.32 3.73 20.66
C PHE A 183 21.87 5.13 20.95
N ASP A 184 21.83 6.00 19.95
CA ASP A 184 22.20 7.41 20.00
C ASP A 184 21.58 8.16 18.80
N ASP A 185 21.94 9.43 18.61
CA ASP A 185 21.41 10.28 17.53
C ASP A 185 21.82 9.80 16.12
N ARG A 186 22.83 8.93 16.02
CA ARG A 186 23.39 8.42 14.76
C ARG A 186 23.07 6.98 14.48
N ASN A 187 22.71 6.21 15.51
CA ASN A 187 22.57 4.76 15.43
C ASN A 187 21.18 4.31 15.84
N ARG A 188 20.47 3.63 14.96
CA ARG A 188 19.16 3.05 15.23
C ARG A 188 19.02 1.66 14.60
N LEU A 189 18.35 0.78 15.32
CA LEU A 189 18.02 -0.57 14.88
C LEU A 189 16.51 -0.76 14.91
N LEU A 190 15.93 -1.09 13.77
CA LEU A 190 14.54 -1.51 13.65
C LEU A 190 14.51 -3.01 13.48
N THR A 191 13.75 -3.69 14.32
CA THR A 191 13.49 -5.13 14.20
C THR A 191 12.02 -5.35 13.98
N TYR A 192 11.71 -6.28 13.12
CA TYR A 192 10.36 -6.61 12.71
C TYR A 192 10.21 -8.13 12.67
N PHE A 193 9.13 -8.62 13.25
CA PHE A 193 8.77 -10.03 13.22
C PHE A 193 7.27 -10.16 12.96
N THR A 194 6.89 -11.06 12.04
CA THR A 194 5.51 -11.49 11.86
C THR A 194 5.42 -13.00 11.81
N GLN A 195 4.31 -13.51 12.33
CA GLN A 195 3.90 -14.89 12.16
C GLN A 195 2.42 -14.90 11.74
N GLN A 196 2.12 -15.74 10.75
CA GLN A 196 0.77 -16.09 10.35
C GLN A 196 0.66 -17.61 10.40
N TYR A 197 -0.41 -18.08 10.98
CA TYR A 197 -0.79 -19.49 10.98
C TYR A 197 -2.25 -19.59 10.52
N ILE A 198 -2.50 -20.42 9.53
CA ILE A 198 -3.83 -20.67 8.98
C ILE A 198 -4.07 -22.17 9.09
N ASP A 199 -5.14 -22.53 9.79
CA ASP A 199 -5.63 -23.90 9.95
C ASP A 199 -7.03 -23.96 9.33
N HIS A 200 -7.08 -24.35 8.06
CA HIS A 200 -8.32 -24.54 7.31
C HIS A 200 -8.50 -26.02 6.99
N PRO A 201 -9.74 -26.56 6.96
CA PRO A 201 -9.99 -27.98 6.65
C PRO A 201 -9.34 -28.49 5.36
N ALA A 202 -9.12 -27.59 4.39
CA ALA A 202 -8.48 -27.93 3.11
C ALA A 202 -6.95 -27.80 3.13
N ALA A 203 -6.38 -26.95 4.00
CA ALA A 203 -4.94 -26.71 4.03
C ALA A 203 -4.49 -26.02 5.32
N VAL A 204 -3.34 -26.43 5.84
CA VAL A 204 -2.67 -25.77 6.95
C VAL A 204 -1.47 -25.00 6.38
N SER A 205 -1.40 -23.70 6.61
CA SER A 205 -0.26 -22.90 6.19
C SER A 205 0.38 -22.13 7.33
N ARG A 206 1.69 -21.93 7.21
CA ARG A 206 2.47 -21.14 8.17
C ARG A 206 3.40 -20.20 7.44
N LYS A 207 3.41 -18.94 7.84
CA LYS A 207 4.34 -17.93 7.34
C LYS A 207 5.00 -17.22 8.52
N VAL A 208 6.33 -17.12 8.47
CA VAL A 208 7.13 -16.42 9.47
C VAL A 208 8.10 -15.51 8.75
N MET A 209 8.20 -14.27 9.18
CA MET A 209 9.19 -13.34 8.67
C MET A 209 9.86 -12.59 9.83
N GLY A 210 11.18 -12.46 9.76
CA GLY A 210 11.97 -11.61 10.61
C GLY A 210 12.89 -10.71 9.78
N ARG A 211 12.99 -9.43 10.13
CA ARG A 211 13.90 -8.46 9.51
C ARG A 211 14.53 -7.58 10.56
N ALA A 212 15.79 -7.22 10.33
CA ALA A 212 16.52 -6.20 11.09
C ALA A 212 17.05 -5.15 10.12
N ARG A 213 16.89 -3.88 10.46
CA ARG A 213 17.36 -2.72 9.68
C ARG A 213 18.20 -1.85 10.59
N TYR A 214 19.47 -1.75 10.30
CA TYR A 214 20.40 -0.89 11.03
C TYR A 214 20.70 0.35 10.21
N PHE A 215 20.59 1.52 10.82
CA PHE A 215 20.90 2.82 10.25
C PHE A 215 22.07 3.43 11.01
N HIS A 216 23.05 3.94 10.27
CA HIS A 216 24.17 4.70 10.80
C HIS A 216 24.37 6.00 10.04
N THR A 217 24.32 7.13 10.74
CA THR A 217 24.59 8.46 10.18
C THR A 217 26.05 8.85 10.47
N PHE A 218 26.87 8.97 9.43
CA PHE A 218 28.31 9.23 9.58
C PHE A 218 28.64 10.66 9.97
N ASN A 219 27.85 11.63 9.50
CA ASN A 219 28.16 13.05 9.64
C ASN A 219 26.89 13.90 9.71
N GLU A 220 27.07 15.19 10.04
CA GLU A 220 26.00 16.19 10.13
C GLU A 220 25.36 16.51 8.78
N LEU A 221 26.05 16.25 7.67
CA LEU A 221 25.52 16.43 6.32
C LEU A 221 24.50 15.35 5.93
N GLY A 222 24.31 14.32 6.77
CA GLY A 222 23.31 13.29 6.57
C GLY A 222 23.75 12.13 5.68
N THR A 223 25.05 11.85 5.60
CA THR A 223 25.51 10.58 4.99
C THR A 223 25.04 9.43 5.85
N GLU A 224 24.16 8.57 5.32
CA GLU A 224 23.55 7.47 6.04
C GLU A 224 23.82 6.13 5.35
N LEU A 225 24.22 5.14 6.14
CA LEU A 225 24.30 3.73 5.75
C LEU A 225 23.09 2.99 6.31
N LEU A 226 22.39 2.28 5.44
CA LEU A 226 21.34 1.32 5.79
C LEU A 226 21.85 -0.09 5.53
N LEU A 227 21.78 -0.94 6.54
CA LEU A 227 21.99 -2.38 6.42
C LEU A 227 20.71 -3.10 6.78
N VAL A 228 20.26 -4.04 5.95
CA VAL A 228 19.09 -4.88 6.20
C VAL A 228 19.49 -6.33 6.10
N GLY A 229 19.11 -7.10 7.09
CA GLY A 229 19.12 -8.56 7.06
C GLY A 229 17.73 -9.10 7.34
N GLY A 230 17.31 -10.14 6.64
CA GLY A 230 16.00 -10.70 6.85
C GLY A 230 15.92 -12.17 6.43
N TYR A 231 14.89 -12.81 6.95
CA TYR A 231 14.55 -14.19 6.62
C TYR A 231 13.04 -14.35 6.62
N GLN A 232 12.52 -14.99 5.58
CA GLN A 232 11.12 -15.36 5.49
C GLN A 232 11.04 -16.88 5.28
N TYR A 233 10.08 -17.49 5.95
CA TYR A 233 9.69 -18.88 5.77
C TYR A 233 8.18 -18.96 5.53
N ALA A 234 7.75 -19.68 4.52
CA ALA A 234 6.36 -20.01 4.28
C ALA A 234 6.25 -21.51 3.98
N SER A 235 5.21 -22.14 4.47
CA SER A 235 4.96 -23.56 4.23
C SER A 235 3.47 -23.85 4.30
N ASP A 236 2.99 -24.63 3.36
CA ASP A 236 1.67 -25.27 3.35
C ASP A 236 1.84 -26.80 3.18
N PRO A 237 0.77 -27.58 2.98
CA PRO A 237 0.88 -29.03 2.82
C PRO A 237 1.79 -29.48 1.68
N VAL A 238 1.95 -28.70 0.63
CA VAL A 238 2.63 -29.10 -0.60
C VAL A 238 3.96 -28.38 -0.81
N LEU A 239 4.06 -27.09 -0.47
CA LEU A 239 5.26 -26.29 -0.68
C LEU A 239 5.91 -25.82 0.62
N SER A 240 7.21 -25.63 0.54
CA SER A 240 7.96 -24.86 1.54
C SER A 240 8.90 -23.86 0.86
N ASN A 241 8.86 -22.62 1.30
CA ASN A 241 9.64 -21.51 0.78
C ASN A 241 10.54 -20.95 1.88
N LYS A 242 11.79 -20.68 1.55
CA LYS A 242 12.76 -20.01 2.41
C LYS A 242 13.37 -18.84 1.63
N LEU A 243 13.41 -17.68 2.23
CA LEU A 243 13.91 -16.46 1.59
C LEU A 243 14.80 -15.67 2.55
N PRO A 244 16.07 -15.94 2.66
CA PRO A 244 17.02 -14.98 3.21
C PRO A 244 17.18 -13.78 2.25
N LEU A 245 17.31 -12.59 2.82
CA LEU A 245 17.54 -11.36 2.07
C LEU A 245 18.53 -10.44 2.79
N PHE A 246 19.23 -9.62 2.00
CA PHE A 246 20.08 -8.56 2.52
C PHE A 246 19.99 -7.30 1.65
N ILE A 247 20.19 -6.12 2.25
CA ILE A 247 20.33 -4.84 1.55
C ILE A 247 21.47 -4.08 2.21
N ALA A 248 22.31 -3.44 1.42
CA ALA A 248 23.24 -2.42 1.87
C ALA A 248 23.06 -1.19 0.99
N GLU A 249 22.77 -0.03 1.59
CA GLU A 249 22.51 1.22 0.89
C GLU A 249 23.25 2.37 1.55
N LEU A 250 23.97 3.15 0.77
CA LEU A 250 24.60 4.38 1.17
C LEU A 250 23.89 5.57 0.51
N ASN A 251 23.35 6.45 1.33
CA ASN A 251 22.78 7.72 0.90
C ASN A 251 23.70 8.85 1.36
N THR A 252 24.20 9.68 0.44
CA THR A 252 25.17 10.72 0.77
C THR A 252 24.95 11.99 -0.05
N PRO A 253 24.99 13.18 0.58
CA PRO A 253 25.12 14.45 -0.14
C PRO A 253 26.45 14.49 -0.89
N LEU A 254 26.42 15.00 -2.13
CA LEU A 254 27.61 15.21 -2.97
C LEU A 254 27.83 16.71 -3.13
N PHE A 255 29.01 17.20 -2.76
CA PHE A 255 29.44 18.60 -2.93
C PHE A 255 28.53 19.66 -2.27
N SER A 256 27.27 19.40 -2.05
CA SER A 256 26.29 20.26 -1.39
C SER A 256 25.08 19.47 -0.95
N GLU A 257 24.28 20.01 -0.02
CA GLU A 257 22.99 19.45 0.40
C GLU A 257 21.95 19.35 -0.74
N ARG A 258 22.22 20.02 -1.88
CA ARG A 258 21.31 20.02 -3.04
C ARG A 258 21.44 18.79 -3.92
N LEU A 259 22.61 18.18 -3.98
CA LEU A 259 22.87 16.99 -4.79
C LEU A 259 23.14 15.83 -3.85
N SER A 260 22.31 14.80 -3.88
CA SER A 260 22.53 13.56 -3.16
C SER A 260 22.69 12.38 -4.12
N MET A 261 23.48 11.42 -3.69
CA MET A 261 23.67 10.14 -4.36
C MET A 261 23.21 9.02 -3.42
N MET A 262 22.52 8.06 -3.95
CA MET A 262 22.18 6.82 -3.29
C MET A 262 22.75 5.66 -4.11
N LEU A 263 23.56 4.85 -3.46
CA LEU A 263 24.16 3.64 -4.03
C LEU A 263 23.77 2.46 -3.15
N GLY A 264 23.33 1.38 -3.75
CA GLY A 264 22.98 0.20 -2.97
C GLY A 264 23.11 -1.10 -3.72
N VAL A 265 23.14 -2.15 -2.93
CA VAL A 265 23.08 -3.55 -3.37
C VAL A 265 21.97 -4.24 -2.58
N GLU A 266 21.22 -5.09 -3.26
CA GLU A 266 20.19 -5.93 -2.67
C GLU A 266 20.36 -7.35 -3.17
N GLY A 267 20.18 -8.32 -2.30
CA GLY A 267 20.23 -9.72 -2.68
C GLY A 267 19.20 -10.52 -1.91
N ASP A 268 18.59 -11.47 -2.60
CA ASP A 268 17.72 -12.46 -1.99
C ASP A 268 17.93 -13.83 -2.62
N PHE A 269 17.62 -14.87 -1.87
CA PHE A 269 17.76 -16.23 -2.30
C PHE A 269 16.51 -17.03 -1.96
N LEU A 270 15.59 -17.15 -2.92
CA LEU A 270 14.41 -18.00 -2.77
C LEU A 270 14.78 -19.47 -2.98
N MET A 271 14.46 -20.26 -1.98
CA MET A 271 14.51 -21.73 -2.05
C MET A 271 13.09 -22.28 -1.91
N THR A 272 12.58 -22.90 -2.95
CA THR A 272 11.27 -23.55 -2.94
C THR A 272 11.45 -25.06 -3.12
N ARG A 273 10.71 -25.82 -2.32
CA ARG A 273 10.67 -27.28 -2.38
C ARG A 273 9.22 -27.77 -2.32
N GLU A 274 8.85 -28.61 -3.25
CA GLU A 274 7.63 -29.40 -3.20
C GLU A 274 7.84 -30.60 -2.28
N LYS A 275 6.90 -30.86 -1.34
CA LYS A 275 7.13 -31.83 -0.25
C LYS A 275 7.04 -33.28 -0.67
N ASP A 276 6.14 -33.57 -1.58
CA ASP A 276 5.81 -34.94 -2.00
C ASP A 276 6.47 -35.35 -3.31
N THR A 277 7.31 -34.48 -3.86
CA THR A 277 8.04 -34.72 -5.11
C THR A 277 9.52 -34.35 -4.98
N ASP A 278 10.34 -34.74 -5.98
CA ASP A 278 11.73 -34.29 -6.10
C ASP A 278 11.87 -32.91 -6.74
N ARG A 279 10.74 -32.19 -6.91
CA ARG A 279 10.72 -30.88 -7.54
C ARG A 279 11.18 -29.78 -6.57
N SER A 280 12.16 -29.01 -7.00
CA SER A 280 12.62 -27.83 -6.27
C SER A 280 13.13 -26.77 -7.22
N TRP A 281 12.93 -25.49 -6.85
CA TRP A 281 13.53 -24.38 -7.58
C TRP A 281 14.16 -23.38 -6.64
N ASN A 282 15.28 -22.85 -7.07
CA ASN A 282 16.04 -21.84 -6.36
C ASN A 282 16.19 -20.63 -7.25
N VAL A 283 15.88 -19.46 -6.73
CA VAL A 283 16.07 -18.18 -7.42
C VAL A 283 17.04 -17.35 -6.61
N PHE A 284 18.09 -16.88 -7.26
CA PHE A 284 19.08 -15.99 -6.67
C PHE A 284 19.05 -14.67 -7.41
N ASN A 285 18.64 -13.60 -6.74
CA ASN A 285 18.58 -12.27 -7.26
C ASN A 285 19.63 -11.39 -6.60
N ASN A 286 20.36 -10.65 -7.43
CA ASN A 286 21.26 -9.60 -6.99
C ASN A 286 21.01 -8.34 -7.78
N ASP A 287 20.85 -7.27 -7.08
CA ASP A 287 20.59 -5.97 -7.69
C ASP A 287 21.62 -4.96 -7.24
N ILE A 288 22.04 -4.15 -8.18
CA ILE A 288 22.89 -2.98 -7.92
C ILE A 288 22.14 -1.76 -8.42
N TYR A 289 22.02 -0.72 -7.60
CA TYR A 289 21.33 0.50 -7.99
C TYR A 289 22.08 1.76 -7.61
N LEU A 290 21.89 2.77 -8.46
CA LEU A 290 22.45 4.09 -8.29
C LEU A 290 21.39 5.14 -8.63
N GLN A 291 21.21 6.13 -7.75
CA GLN A 291 20.29 7.24 -7.95
C GLN A 291 20.94 8.55 -7.57
N PHE A 292 20.72 9.56 -8.40
CA PHE A 292 21.06 10.95 -8.11
C PHE A 292 19.79 11.76 -7.93
N THR A 293 19.79 12.64 -6.94
CA THR A 293 18.72 13.58 -6.69
C THR A 293 19.27 14.98 -6.55
N TYR A 294 18.80 15.89 -7.39
CA TYR A 294 19.17 17.31 -7.34
C TYR A 294 17.98 18.15 -6.92
N SER A 295 18.12 18.84 -5.79
CA SER A 295 17.03 19.60 -5.13
C SER A 295 17.32 21.09 -5.17
N LEU A 296 16.44 21.85 -5.79
CA LEU A 296 16.39 23.32 -5.77
C LEU A 296 15.14 23.76 -5.00
N PRO A 297 14.99 25.02 -4.61
CA PRO A 297 13.84 25.47 -3.82
C PRO A 297 12.47 25.14 -4.43
N LYS A 298 12.37 25.11 -5.76
CA LYS A 298 11.13 24.83 -6.49
C LYS A 298 11.18 23.61 -7.40
N TRP A 299 12.33 22.97 -7.53
CA TRP A 299 12.56 21.87 -8.45
C TRP A 299 13.27 20.72 -7.77
N LYS A 300 12.86 19.52 -8.12
CA LYS A 300 13.57 18.29 -7.76
C LYS A 300 13.71 17.42 -9.00
N LEU A 301 14.96 17.04 -9.30
CA LEU A 301 15.28 16.10 -10.36
C LEU A 301 15.79 14.83 -9.72
N THR A 302 15.29 13.70 -10.17
CA THR A 302 15.74 12.37 -9.73
C THR A 302 16.02 11.54 -10.96
N VAL A 303 17.19 10.93 -11.02
CA VAL A 303 17.55 9.95 -12.06
C VAL A 303 18.20 8.78 -11.39
N GLY A 304 17.73 7.59 -11.69
CA GLY A 304 18.26 6.37 -11.11
C GLY A 304 18.19 5.19 -12.07
N ASN A 305 19.05 4.23 -11.82
CA ASN A 305 19.11 2.98 -12.55
C ASN A 305 19.36 1.83 -11.58
N ARG A 306 18.72 0.70 -11.82
CA ARG A 306 18.88 -0.55 -11.09
C ARG A 306 19.08 -1.68 -12.08
N VAL A 307 20.21 -2.35 -11.96
CA VAL A 307 20.53 -3.55 -12.73
C VAL A 307 20.24 -4.76 -11.84
N MET A 308 19.44 -5.68 -12.35
CA MET A 308 18.96 -6.87 -11.66
C MET A 308 19.54 -8.10 -12.36
N PHE A 309 20.17 -8.98 -11.59
CA PHE A 309 20.75 -10.22 -12.06
C PHE A 309 19.93 -11.38 -11.48
N TYR A 310 19.20 -12.08 -12.34
CA TYR A 310 18.38 -13.22 -11.97
C TYR A 310 19.09 -14.51 -12.37
N ASN A 311 19.18 -15.44 -11.42
CA ASN A 311 19.64 -16.78 -11.68
C ASN A 311 18.65 -17.75 -11.05
N TYR A 312 18.04 -18.60 -11.85
CA TYR A 312 17.21 -19.63 -11.28
C TYR A 312 17.61 -21.04 -11.75
N ASN A 313 17.38 -22.00 -10.87
CA ASN A 313 17.69 -23.40 -11.09
C ASN A 313 16.48 -24.25 -10.70
N LEU A 314 15.84 -24.85 -11.69
CA LEU A 314 14.75 -25.82 -11.52
C LEU A 314 15.36 -27.22 -11.52
N LYS A 315 14.97 -28.05 -10.54
CA LYS A 315 15.28 -29.47 -10.46
C LYS A 315 13.99 -30.27 -10.45
N GLU A 316 13.89 -31.27 -11.34
CA GLU A 316 12.73 -32.15 -11.44
C GLU A 316 13.17 -33.50 -12.02
N GLY A 317 12.83 -34.63 -11.37
CA GLY A 317 13.13 -35.97 -11.86
C GLY A 317 14.62 -36.24 -12.13
N GLY A 318 15.53 -35.58 -11.36
CA GLY A 318 16.98 -35.67 -11.57
C GLY A 318 17.53 -34.76 -12.67
N ILE A 319 16.69 -34.01 -13.38
CA ILE A 319 17.10 -33.02 -14.38
C ILE A 319 17.25 -31.68 -13.71
N SER A 320 18.29 -30.91 -14.06
CA SER A 320 18.52 -29.55 -13.60
C SER A 320 18.53 -28.59 -14.78
N GLN A 321 17.61 -27.62 -14.77
CA GLN A 321 17.56 -26.53 -15.74
C GLN A 321 18.01 -25.25 -15.07
N LYS A 322 18.96 -24.55 -15.68
CA LYS A 322 19.46 -23.27 -15.20
C LYS A 322 19.16 -22.17 -16.20
N HIS A 323 18.71 -21.05 -15.69
CA HIS A 323 18.50 -19.84 -16.47
C HIS A 323 19.13 -18.65 -15.77
N SER A 324 19.69 -17.73 -16.53
CA SER A 324 20.26 -16.48 -16.05
C SER A 324 19.80 -15.35 -16.94
N ASP A 325 19.35 -14.26 -16.33
CA ASP A 325 18.91 -13.08 -17.04
C ASP A 325 19.39 -11.81 -16.35
N THR A 326 19.51 -10.72 -17.11
CA THR A 326 19.89 -9.42 -16.61
C THR A 326 18.91 -8.38 -17.09
N ARG A 327 18.28 -7.67 -16.16
CA ARG A 327 17.26 -6.67 -16.43
C ARG A 327 17.63 -5.32 -15.82
N ASN A 328 16.90 -4.31 -16.26
CA ASN A 328 17.23 -2.93 -15.94
C ASN A 328 15.97 -2.12 -15.66
N ASN A 329 15.88 -1.54 -14.45
CA ASN A 329 14.87 -0.57 -14.09
C ASN A 329 15.47 0.84 -14.12
N THR A 330 14.80 1.76 -14.80
CA THR A 330 15.23 3.15 -14.90
C THR A 330 14.14 4.07 -14.38
N ASN A 331 14.54 5.11 -13.68
CA ASN A 331 13.67 6.14 -13.16
C ASN A 331 14.25 7.50 -13.50
N ALA A 332 13.45 8.36 -14.12
CA ALA A 332 13.78 9.77 -14.34
C ALA A 332 12.54 10.61 -14.01
N CYS A 333 12.65 11.53 -13.07
CA CYS A 333 11.51 12.31 -12.60
C CYS A 333 11.91 13.76 -12.36
N ILE A 334 11.06 14.68 -12.83
CA ILE A 334 11.15 16.12 -12.56
C ILE A 334 9.89 16.52 -11.81
N VAL A 335 10.09 17.15 -10.66
CA VAL A 335 8.98 17.72 -9.87
C VAL A 335 9.19 19.22 -9.77
N TYR A 336 8.13 19.98 -10.04
CA TYR A 336 8.09 21.43 -9.92
C TYR A 336 7.03 21.84 -8.89
N VAL A 337 7.45 22.59 -7.87
CA VAL A 337 6.61 23.10 -6.79
C VAL A 337 6.68 24.62 -6.83
N PRO A 338 5.82 25.30 -7.63
CA PRO A 338 5.85 26.77 -7.76
C PRO A 338 5.60 27.47 -6.44
N ASP A 339 4.75 26.90 -5.62
CA ASP A 339 4.37 27.37 -4.29
C ASP A 339 3.98 26.16 -3.39
N ASN A 340 3.60 26.43 -2.14
CA ASN A 340 3.23 25.40 -1.15
C ASN A 340 1.86 24.72 -1.38
N ARG A 341 1.19 25.02 -2.49
CA ARG A 341 -0.14 24.48 -2.85
C ARG A 341 -0.13 23.66 -4.11
N ASN A 342 0.81 23.93 -5.00
CA ASN A 342 0.84 23.36 -6.34
C ASN A 342 2.06 22.50 -6.55
N GLN A 343 1.87 21.36 -7.20
CA GLN A 343 2.95 20.48 -7.63
C GLN A 343 2.64 19.97 -9.03
N LEU A 344 3.65 19.99 -9.89
CA LEU A 344 3.63 19.35 -11.20
C LEU A 344 4.76 18.33 -11.25
N GLN A 345 4.46 17.13 -11.74
CA GLN A 345 5.43 16.05 -11.88
C GLN A 345 5.40 15.51 -13.31
N LEU A 346 6.59 15.32 -13.88
CA LEU A 346 6.79 14.55 -15.11
C LEU A 346 7.79 13.45 -14.80
N GLY A 347 7.41 12.21 -15.11
CA GLY A 347 8.24 11.04 -14.84
C GLY A 347 8.28 10.08 -16.02
N TYR A 348 9.42 9.43 -16.16
CA TYR A 348 9.61 8.26 -16.99
C TYR A 348 10.12 7.12 -16.11
N TYR A 349 9.50 5.95 -16.24
CA TYR A 349 9.81 4.76 -15.47
C TYR A 349 9.88 3.58 -16.43
N ARG A 350 10.99 2.88 -16.41
CA ARG A 350 11.09 1.54 -16.99
C ARG A 350 11.11 0.56 -15.83
N LYS A 351 10.18 -0.35 -15.81
CA LYS A 351 10.01 -1.36 -14.77
C LYS A 351 9.99 -2.73 -15.42
N TYR A 352 10.89 -3.55 -14.99
CA TYR A 352 10.84 -4.96 -15.28
C TYR A 352 10.10 -5.68 -14.15
N TYR A 353 9.14 -6.45 -14.54
CA TYR A 353 8.32 -7.22 -13.62
C TYR A 353 8.62 -8.72 -13.80
N ASN A 354 9.07 -9.37 -12.73
CA ASN A 354 9.30 -10.80 -12.72
C ASN A 354 8.27 -11.48 -11.83
N PRO A 355 7.39 -12.32 -12.37
CA PRO A 355 6.35 -13.00 -11.62
C PRO A 355 6.89 -13.94 -10.54
N SER A 356 8.14 -14.41 -10.60
CA SER A 356 8.74 -15.20 -9.53
C SER A 356 8.74 -14.47 -8.17
N TYR A 357 8.70 -13.12 -8.16
CA TYR A 357 8.51 -12.34 -6.95
C TYR A 357 7.07 -12.29 -6.46
N LEU A 358 6.08 -12.30 -7.35
CA LEU A 358 4.67 -12.41 -6.98
C LEU A 358 4.37 -13.71 -6.24
N VAL A 359 4.95 -14.79 -6.71
CA VAL A 359 4.87 -16.11 -6.13
C VAL A 359 5.32 -16.14 -4.66
N LEU A 360 6.25 -15.25 -4.27
CA LEU A 360 6.71 -15.10 -2.88
C LEU A 360 5.69 -14.48 -1.93
N PHE A 361 4.72 -13.73 -2.46
CA PHE A 361 3.73 -12.98 -1.69
C PHE A 361 2.31 -13.52 -1.81
N MET A 362 2.04 -14.35 -2.80
CA MET A 362 0.79 -15.08 -2.89
C MET A 362 0.74 -16.18 -1.82
N ASP A 363 -0.44 -16.49 -1.32
CA ASP A 363 -0.65 -17.67 -0.51
C ASP A 363 -0.12 -18.88 -1.25
N ALA A 364 0.63 -19.74 -0.56
CA ALA A 364 1.22 -20.93 -1.14
C ALA A 364 0.17 -21.79 -1.86
N SER A 365 -1.10 -21.74 -1.44
CA SER A 365 -2.22 -22.44 -2.07
C SER A 365 -2.53 -22.00 -3.50
N THR A 366 -2.14 -20.79 -3.92
CA THR A 366 -2.32 -20.30 -5.30
C THR A 366 -1.18 -20.68 -6.25
N LEU A 367 -0.10 -21.27 -5.74
CA LEU A 367 1.09 -21.64 -6.53
C LEU A 367 0.97 -22.99 -7.26
N TYR A 368 -0.18 -23.64 -7.18
CA TYR A 368 -0.32 -25.07 -7.49
C TYR A 368 -0.47 -25.40 -8.95
N ASP A 369 -0.92 -24.47 -9.76
CA ASP A 369 -1.24 -24.77 -11.14
C ASP A 369 -0.30 -23.99 -12.06
N GLU A 370 0.74 -24.69 -12.56
CA GLU A 370 1.63 -24.10 -13.56
C GLU A 370 0.85 -23.72 -14.82
N GLU A 371 -0.21 -24.47 -15.17
CA GLU A 371 -1.10 -24.14 -16.27
C GLU A 371 -1.96 -22.92 -15.92
N TRP A 372 -2.45 -22.82 -14.68
CA TRP A 372 -3.15 -21.65 -14.20
C TRP A 372 -2.23 -20.41 -14.14
N MET A 373 -1.02 -20.53 -13.62
CA MET A 373 -0.06 -19.42 -13.57
C MET A 373 0.32 -18.94 -14.98
N LYS A 374 0.43 -19.86 -15.95
CA LYS A 374 0.64 -19.49 -17.36
C LYS A 374 -0.59 -18.85 -17.98
N ALA A 375 -1.79 -19.37 -17.69
CA ALA A 375 -3.05 -18.84 -18.21
C ALA A 375 -3.35 -17.43 -17.66
N GLU A 376 -2.98 -17.16 -16.40
CA GLU A 376 -3.13 -15.84 -15.78
C GLU A 376 -1.95 -14.88 -16.08
N GLY A 377 -1.01 -15.27 -16.94
CA GLY A 377 0.16 -14.45 -17.27
C GLY A 377 1.13 -14.23 -16.10
N LEU A 378 1.00 -14.97 -15.01
CA LEU A 378 1.82 -14.81 -13.80
C LEU A 378 3.26 -15.30 -13.97
N LEU A 379 3.55 -16.04 -15.02
CA LEU A 379 4.89 -16.48 -15.42
C LEU A 379 5.47 -15.63 -16.55
N GLU A 380 4.70 -14.69 -17.09
CA GLU A 380 5.17 -13.80 -18.14
C GLU A 380 6.01 -12.66 -17.55
N GLU A 381 7.14 -12.44 -18.17
CA GLU A 381 8.02 -11.33 -17.82
C GLU A 381 7.55 -10.09 -18.58
N TRP A 382 7.30 -8.99 -17.85
CA TRP A 382 6.87 -7.76 -18.49
C TRP A 382 7.91 -6.65 -18.36
N ASP A 383 8.29 -6.07 -19.48
CA ASP A 383 9.03 -4.82 -19.52
C ASP A 383 8.05 -3.68 -19.77
N ILE A 384 7.86 -2.84 -18.75
CA ILE A 384 6.85 -1.78 -18.74
C ILE A 384 7.55 -0.43 -18.81
N HIS A 385 7.25 0.34 -19.83
CA HIS A 385 7.62 1.73 -19.95
C HIS A 385 6.44 2.62 -19.60
N GLN A 386 6.59 3.46 -18.59
CA GLN A 386 5.56 4.40 -18.14
C GLN A 386 6.04 5.83 -18.33
N VAL A 387 5.23 6.66 -18.97
CA VAL A 387 5.36 8.11 -18.95
C VAL A 387 4.21 8.68 -18.15
N LYS A 388 4.52 9.42 -17.08
CA LYS A 388 3.55 9.94 -16.12
C LYS A 388 3.60 11.47 -16.09
N LEU A 389 2.45 12.11 -16.19
CA LEU A 389 2.24 13.52 -15.89
C LEU A 389 1.23 13.63 -14.76
N ALA A 390 1.62 14.24 -13.64
CA ALA A 390 0.73 14.42 -12.50
C ALA A 390 0.71 15.89 -12.05
N TYR A 391 -0.46 16.36 -11.65
CA TYR A 391 -0.66 17.65 -11.02
C TYR A 391 -1.41 17.48 -9.73
N ALA A 392 -0.95 18.14 -8.68
CA ALA A 392 -1.61 18.14 -7.40
C ALA A 392 -1.76 19.57 -6.87
N TYR A 393 -2.93 19.84 -6.29
CA TYR A 393 -3.28 21.08 -5.62
C TYR A 393 -3.78 20.78 -4.23
N SER A 394 -3.26 21.46 -3.21
CA SER A 394 -3.74 21.35 -1.84
C SER A 394 -3.85 22.71 -1.17
N LYS A 395 -5.04 23.04 -0.70
CA LYS A 395 -5.33 24.26 0.08
C LYS A 395 -6.33 23.90 1.18
N GLN A 396 -5.85 23.85 2.42
CA GLN A 396 -6.63 23.70 3.67
C GLN A 396 -7.80 22.68 3.64
N LYS A 397 -8.87 23.01 2.93
CA LYS A 397 -10.12 22.24 2.86
C LYS A 397 -10.31 21.48 1.56
N LEU A 398 -9.45 21.73 0.57
CA LEU A 398 -9.55 21.12 -0.75
C LEU A 398 -8.19 20.58 -1.18
N THR A 399 -8.16 19.34 -1.55
CA THR A 399 -7.04 18.70 -2.27
C THR A 399 -7.59 18.12 -3.57
N VAL A 400 -6.90 18.37 -4.67
CA VAL A 400 -7.20 17.80 -5.99
C VAL A 400 -5.93 17.22 -6.56
N GLN A 401 -6.03 16.02 -7.10
CA GLN A 401 -4.94 15.36 -7.79
C GLN A 401 -5.42 14.87 -9.15
N THR A 402 -4.59 15.05 -10.15
CA THR A 402 -4.82 14.53 -11.50
C THR A 402 -3.56 13.84 -11.99
N GLU A 403 -3.71 12.71 -12.62
CA GLU A 403 -2.62 11.94 -13.19
C GLU A 403 -3.00 11.45 -14.57
N ALA A 404 -2.05 11.53 -15.51
CA ALA A 404 -2.13 10.91 -16.82
C ALA A 404 -0.89 10.04 -16.99
N SER A 405 -1.09 8.75 -17.18
CA SER A 405 -0.02 7.77 -17.34
C SER A 405 -0.22 7.01 -18.65
N TYR A 406 0.80 6.97 -19.47
CA TYR A 406 0.86 6.12 -20.66
C TYR A 406 1.79 4.95 -20.36
N TYR A 407 1.31 3.75 -20.67
CA TYR A 407 2.04 2.50 -20.50
C TYR A 407 2.28 1.84 -21.85
N ALA A 408 3.55 1.57 -22.15
CA ALA A 408 3.94 0.68 -23.21
C ALA A 408 4.48 -0.60 -22.58
N VAL A 409 3.84 -1.72 -22.86
CA VAL A 409 4.17 -3.04 -22.29
C VAL A 409 4.68 -3.90 -23.42
N GLU A 410 5.85 -4.52 -23.24
CA GLU A 410 6.42 -5.43 -24.24
C GLU A 410 5.48 -6.62 -24.44
N ASP A 411 5.22 -6.95 -25.71
CA ASP A 411 4.34 -8.05 -26.16
C ASP A 411 2.85 -7.93 -25.75
N GLU A 412 2.45 -6.80 -25.15
CA GLU A 412 1.09 -6.54 -24.71
C GLU A 412 0.49 -5.25 -25.31
N GLU A 413 -0.78 -5.01 -25.02
CA GLU A 413 -1.47 -3.82 -25.49
C GLU A 413 -1.07 -2.58 -24.67
N ASN A 414 -0.64 -1.52 -25.36
CA ASN A 414 -0.39 -0.23 -24.74
C ASN A 414 -1.69 0.42 -24.26
N PHE A 415 -1.65 1.09 -23.12
CA PHE A 415 -2.81 1.75 -22.56
C PHE A 415 -2.49 3.09 -21.91
N THR A 416 -3.52 3.88 -21.71
CA THR A 416 -3.45 5.16 -20.99
C THR A 416 -4.42 5.14 -19.81
N GLU A 417 -3.95 5.56 -18.66
CA GLU A 417 -4.77 5.83 -17.48
C GLU A 417 -4.87 7.32 -17.22
N LEU A 418 -6.07 7.77 -16.91
CA LEU A 418 -6.34 9.14 -16.45
C LEU A 418 -7.06 9.06 -15.12
N ASP A 419 -6.42 9.56 -14.06
CA ASP A 419 -6.96 9.61 -12.72
C ASP A 419 -7.24 11.04 -12.31
N VAL A 420 -8.41 11.26 -11.72
CA VAL A 420 -8.77 12.51 -11.07
C VAL A 420 -9.33 12.17 -9.70
N SER A 421 -8.81 12.78 -8.67
CA SER A 421 -9.31 12.62 -7.31
C SER A 421 -9.42 13.97 -6.60
N ALA A 422 -10.40 14.11 -5.73
CA ALA A 422 -10.64 15.31 -4.95
C ALA A 422 -11.09 14.96 -3.53
N TYR A 423 -10.56 15.69 -2.58
CA TYR A 423 -10.94 15.68 -1.18
C TYR A 423 -11.37 17.09 -0.77
N TRP A 424 -12.53 17.20 -0.16
CA TRP A 424 -13.03 18.46 0.37
C TRP A 424 -13.61 18.27 1.77
N LYS A 425 -13.29 19.20 2.69
CA LYS A 425 -13.66 19.12 4.09
C LYS A 425 -14.31 20.41 4.56
N THR A 426 -15.40 20.27 5.32
CA THR A 426 -16.01 21.35 6.10
C THR A 426 -16.20 20.90 7.55
N LYS A 427 -16.73 21.81 8.39
CA LYS A 427 -17.17 21.44 9.73
C LYS A 427 -18.37 20.48 9.62
N GLY A 428 -18.19 19.25 10.04
CA GLY A 428 -19.24 18.23 10.04
C GLY A 428 -19.44 17.46 8.73
N LEU A 429 -18.68 17.74 7.66
CA LEU A 429 -18.78 17.00 6.40
C LEU A 429 -17.42 16.88 5.71
N THR A 430 -17.08 15.68 5.31
CA THR A 430 -15.98 15.40 4.39
C THR A 430 -16.54 14.78 3.11
N LEU A 431 -16.09 15.26 1.96
CA LEU A 431 -16.43 14.68 0.66
C LEU A 431 -15.14 14.22 -0.01
N THR A 432 -15.13 12.97 -0.45
CA THR A 432 -14.07 12.42 -1.29
C THR A 432 -14.68 11.91 -2.57
N GLY A 433 -14.04 12.16 -3.69
CA GLY A 433 -14.51 11.70 -4.99
C GLY A 433 -13.37 11.52 -5.96
N GLY A 434 -13.59 10.69 -6.96
CA GLY A 434 -12.59 10.45 -8.00
C GLY A 434 -13.15 9.74 -9.20
N SER A 435 -12.38 9.73 -10.27
CA SER A 435 -12.63 8.96 -11.47
C SER A 435 -11.33 8.40 -12.00
N ASN A 436 -11.37 7.17 -12.45
CA ASN A 436 -10.31 6.54 -13.23
C ASN A 436 -10.85 6.23 -14.62
N LEU A 437 -10.08 6.54 -15.65
CA LEU A 437 -10.39 6.24 -17.04
C LEU A 437 -9.22 5.45 -17.63
N TYR A 438 -9.49 4.22 -18.01
CA TYR A 438 -8.58 3.34 -18.72
C TYR A 438 -8.91 3.32 -20.21
N ILE A 439 -7.93 3.58 -21.05
CA ILE A 439 -8.06 3.66 -22.51
C ILE A 439 -7.03 2.75 -23.16
N ALA A 440 -7.51 1.69 -23.80
CA ALA A 440 -6.70 0.77 -24.57
C ALA A 440 -7.32 0.56 -25.95
N ARG A 441 -6.61 -0.13 -26.85
CA ARG A 441 -7.13 -0.47 -28.17
C ARG A 441 -8.32 -1.42 -28.09
N SER A 442 -8.30 -2.34 -27.14
CA SER A 442 -9.37 -3.31 -26.82
C SER A 442 -10.64 -2.63 -26.33
N GLY A 443 -10.53 -1.44 -25.75
CA GLY A 443 -11.67 -0.64 -25.31
C GLY A 443 -11.35 0.40 -24.28
N THR A 444 -12.42 1.02 -23.77
CA THR A 444 -12.35 2.05 -22.74
C THR A 444 -13.18 1.62 -21.54
N SER A 445 -12.63 1.69 -20.36
CA SER A 445 -13.36 1.50 -19.12
C SER A 445 -13.19 2.69 -18.18
N ALA A 446 -14.18 2.90 -17.30
CA ALA A 446 -14.12 3.98 -16.33
C ALA A 446 -14.74 3.54 -14.99
N SER A 447 -14.24 4.12 -13.91
CA SER A 447 -14.88 4.08 -12.61
C SER A 447 -15.12 5.49 -12.08
N LEU A 448 -16.22 5.67 -11.36
CA LEU A 448 -16.57 6.91 -10.66
C LEU A 448 -16.79 6.58 -9.19
N ARG A 449 -16.28 7.40 -8.31
CA ARG A 449 -16.32 7.19 -6.87
C ARG A 449 -16.81 8.40 -6.15
N PHE A 450 -17.56 8.17 -5.08
CA PHE A 450 -18.07 9.21 -4.21
C PHE A 450 -18.16 8.68 -2.78
N ALA A 451 -17.51 9.35 -1.83
CA ALA A 451 -17.48 8.95 -0.43
C ALA A 451 -17.67 10.16 0.51
N PRO A 452 -18.92 10.48 0.87
CA PRO A 452 -19.23 11.44 1.92
C PRO A 452 -19.07 10.83 3.31
N THR A 453 -18.57 11.63 4.27
CA THR A 453 -18.60 11.30 5.70
C THR A 453 -19.19 12.47 6.47
N VAL A 454 -20.24 12.23 7.26
CA VAL A 454 -20.96 13.21 8.06
C VAL A 454 -20.64 13.00 9.54
N TYR A 455 -20.26 14.07 10.21
CA TYR A 455 -20.01 14.12 11.64
C TYR A 455 -21.18 14.82 12.33
N LEU A 456 -21.95 14.03 13.08
CA LEU A 456 -23.15 14.50 13.76
C LEU A 456 -22.85 14.87 15.24
N PRO A 457 -23.74 15.62 15.91
CA PRO A 457 -23.64 15.85 17.34
C PRO A 457 -23.53 14.55 18.14
N CYS A 458 -22.88 14.63 19.31
CA CYS A 458 -22.61 13.49 20.18
C CYS A 458 -21.65 12.46 19.54
N ASP A 459 -20.75 12.89 18.67
CA ASP A 459 -19.67 12.10 18.07
C ASP A 459 -20.13 10.93 17.19
N TRP A 460 -21.35 10.98 16.64
CA TRP A 460 -21.74 10.07 15.60
C TRP A 460 -21.02 10.37 14.28
N GLN A 461 -20.46 9.36 13.68
CA GLN A 461 -19.87 9.42 12.34
C GLN A 461 -20.62 8.47 11.42
N ILE A 462 -21.06 9.00 10.28
CA ILE A 462 -21.73 8.21 9.24
C ILE A 462 -20.96 8.43 7.94
N GLY A 463 -20.38 7.37 7.42
CA GLY A 463 -19.66 7.32 6.14
C GLY A 463 -20.45 6.51 5.12
N MET A 464 -20.41 6.94 3.87
CA MET A 464 -20.91 6.18 2.74
C MET A 464 -19.86 6.18 1.63
N GLN A 465 -19.72 5.08 0.93
CA GLN A 465 -18.91 4.99 -0.28
C GLN A 465 -19.74 4.38 -1.39
N VAL A 466 -19.71 4.98 -2.56
CA VAL A 466 -20.34 4.44 -3.78
C VAL A 466 -19.33 4.47 -4.91
N VAL A 467 -19.17 3.35 -5.59
CA VAL A 467 -18.32 3.21 -6.78
C VAL A 467 -19.16 2.66 -7.93
N TYR A 468 -19.08 3.33 -9.07
CA TYR A 468 -19.72 2.89 -10.31
C TYR A 468 -18.67 2.43 -11.31
N TYR A 469 -18.87 1.30 -11.95
CA TYR A 469 -18.02 0.74 -12.99
C TYR A 469 -18.75 0.65 -14.33
N THR A 470 -18.09 1.05 -15.41
CA THR A 470 -18.61 0.86 -16.77
C THR A 470 -18.58 -0.61 -17.19
N LYS A 471 -19.32 -0.97 -18.23
CA LYS A 471 -19.47 -2.36 -18.69
C LYS A 471 -18.15 -3.08 -19.01
N LYS A 472 -17.15 -2.36 -19.49
CA LYS A 472 -15.84 -2.91 -19.88
C LYS A 472 -14.80 -2.87 -18.75
N SER A 473 -15.19 -2.55 -17.54
CA SER A 473 -14.27 -2.61 -16.40
C SER A 473 -14.01 -4.07 -16.00
N PRO A 474 -12.74 -4.53 -15.91
CA PRO A 474 -12.41 -5.86 -15.39
C PRO A 474 -13.00 -6.11 -14.00
N THR A 475 -13.01 -5.10 -13.15
CA THR A 475 -13.61 -5.14 -11.82
C THR A 475 -15.11 -5.43 -11.86
N ARG A 476 -15.83 -4.88 -12.86
CA ARG A 476 -17.25 -5.19 -13.05
C ARG A 476 -17.49 -6.62 -13.50
N GLU A 477 -16.64 -7.15 -14.36
CA GLU A 477 -16.72 -8.54 -14.81
C GLU A 477 -16.51 -9.50 -13.63
N LEU A 478 -15.57 -9.18 -12.73
CA LEU A 478 -15.30 -9.96 -11.54
C LEU A 478 -16.46 -9.93 -10.53
N TYR A 479 -17.11 -8.78 -10.35
CA TYR A 479 -18.14 -8.59 -9.31
C TYR A 479 -19.57 -8.70 -9.81
N GLY A 480 -19.78 -8.74 -11.13
CA GLY A 480 -21.10 -8.88 -11.75
C GLY A 480 -22.01 -7.65 -11.61
N THR A 481 -21.64 -6.66 -10.76
CA THR A 481 -22.46 -5.48 -10.49
C THR A 481 -21.83 -4.19 -10.99
N PRO A 482 -22.61 -3.24 -11.53
CA PRO A 482 -22.08 -1.95 -11.97
C PRO A 482 -21.82 -1.00 -10.79
N VAL A 483 -22.36 -1.25 -9.62
CA VAL A 483 -22.31 -0.35 -8.48
C VAL A 483 -21.91 -1.13 -7.23
N TYR A 484 -20.91 -0.65 -6.55
CA TYR A 484 -20.50 -1.10 -5.23
C TYR A 484 -20.82 -0.01 -4.20
N GLY A 485 -21.29 -0.38 -3.02
CA GLY A 485 -21.58 0.57 -1.98
C GLY A 485 -21.34 0.04 -0.57
N CYS A 486 -20.75 0.91 0.27
CA CYS A 486 -20.56 0.67 1.69
C CYS A 486 -21.21 1.77 2.51
N LEU A 487 -21.75 1.40 3.66
CA LEU A 487 -22.23 2.32 4.70
C LEU A 487 -21.50 2.00 6.00
N SER A 488 -20.96 3.01 6.67
CA SER A 488 -20.31 2.86 7.97
C SER A 488 -20.94 3.79 9.00
N VAL A 489 -21.15 3.30 10.20
CA VAL A 489 -21.65 4.07 11.34
C VAL A 489 -20.76 3.79 12.54
N ASN A 490 -20.11 4.82 13.08
CA ASN A 490 -19.26 4.71 14.25
C ASN A 490 -19.77 5.60 15.38
N LYS A 491 -19.75 5.06 16.61
CA LYS A 491 -20.18 5.75 17.81
C LYS A 491 -19.26 5.48 18.99
N PRO A 492 -18.47 6.44 19.45
CA PRO A 492 -17.75 6.32 20.71
C PRO A 492 -18.68 6.50 21.91
N PHE A 493 -18.47 5.70 22.95
CA PHE A 493 -19.16 5.77 24.25
C PHE A 493 -18.13 6.08 25.34
N GLY A 494 -18.08 7.34 25.75
CA GLY A 494 -17.07 7.84 26.69
C GLY A 494 -15.68 7.79 26.04
N LYS A 495 -14.65 7.50 26.88
CA LYS A 495 -13.24 7.55 26.44
C LYS A 495 -12.65 6.18 26.06
N ARG A 496 -13.37 5.11 26.30
CA ARG A 496 -12.82 3.75 26.22
C ARG A 496 -13.54 2.81 25.27
N TRP A 497 -14.80 3.05 24.97
CA TRP A 497 -15.58 2.14 24.14
C TRP A 497 -15.97 2.78 22.80
N THR A 498 -15.92 2.00 21.73
CA THR A 498 -16.44 2.40 20.42
C THR A 498 -17.23 1.23 19.84
N LEU A 499 -18.44 1.51 19.35
CA LEU A 499 -19.26 0.61 18.56
C LEU A 499 -19.21 1.05 17.09
N GLY A 500 -18.87 0.13 16.19
CA GLY A 500 -18.89 0.33 14.76
C GLY A 500 -19.86 -0.66 14.10
N VAL A 501 -20.55 -0.20 13.06
CA VAL A 501 -21.35 -1.03 12.17
C VAL A 501 -20.99 -0.65 10.75
N ASP A 502 -20.49 -1.59 9.98
CA ASP A 502 -20.16 -1.42 8.56
C ASP A 502 -21.02 -2.38 7.74
N TRP A 503 -21.64 -1.88 6.69
CA TRP A 503 -22.39 -2.68 5.74
C TRP A 503 -21.68 -2.62 4.39
N HIS A 504 -21.03 -3.71 4.02
CA HIS A 504 -20.29 -3.85 2.78
C HIS A 504 -21.19 -4.35 1.66
N ASP A 505 -20.93 -3.85 0.47
CA ASP A 505 -21.62 -4.19 -0.77
C ASP A 505 -23.16 -4.18 -0.65
N MET A 506 -23.66 -3.10 -0.08
CA MET A 506 -25.09 -2.92 0.20
C MET A 506 -25.97 -3.07 -1.06
N PHE A 507 -25.42 -2.89 -2.27
CA PHE A 507 -26.15 -3.01 -3.52
C PHE A 507 -26.20 -4.45 -4.06
N ASP A 508 -25.25 -5.31 -3.67
CA ASP A 508 -25.24 -6.74 -4.04
C ASP A 508 -26.43 -7.49 -3.41
N ALA A 509 -26.93 -7.01 -2.27
CA ALA A 509 -28.15 -7.54 -1.67
C ALA A 509 -29.37 -7.52 -2.60
N PHE A 510 -29.33 -6.69 -3.64
CA PHE A 510 -30.40 -6.52 -4.64
C PHE A 510 -30.07 -7.14 -6.00
N CYS A 511 -28.88 -7.75 -6.18
CA CYS A 511 -28.41 -8.34 -7.42
C CYS A 511 -28.23 -9.86 -7.25
N SER A 512 -29.02 -10.66 -7.97
CA SER A 512 -29.04 -12.12 -7.82
C SER A 512 -27.92 -12.87 -8.58
N ASP A 513 -27.17 -12.20 -9.46
CA ASP A 513 -26.27 -12.85 -10.44
C ASP A 513 -24.77 -12.68 -10.15
N ALA A 514 -24.39 -12.22 -8.95
CA ALA A 514 -22.98 -12.01 -8.62
C ALA A 514 -22.23 -13.34 -8.41
N LEU A 515 -21.13 -13.52 -9.11
CA LEU A 515 -20.21 -14.66 -8.96
C LEU A 515 -19.59 -14.73 -7.55
N VAL A 516 -19.47 -13.57 -6.89
CA VAL A 516 -18.95 -13.44 -5.52
C VAL A 516 -19.96 -12.65 -4.69
N ASN A 517 -20.63 -13.32 -3.77
CA ASN A 517 -21.52 -12.66 -2.82
C ASN A 517 -20.67 -11.99 -1.72
N ARG A 518 -20.58 -10.66 -1.76
CA ARG A 518 -19.81 -9.82 -0.82
C ARG A 518 -20.69 -9.08 0.20
N HIS A 519 -21.98 -9.27 0.12
CA HIS A 519 -22.90 -8.66 1.07
C HIS A 519 -22.58 -9.14 2.48
N ALA A 520 -22.11 -8.24 3.33
CA ALA A 520 -21.78 -8.52 4.72
C ALA A 520 -22.07 -7.31 5.61
N ALA A 521 -22.67 -7.56 6.74
CA ALA A 521 -22.77 -6.61 7.84
C ALA A 521 -21.71 -6.95 8.88
N ASN A 522 -20.91 -5.98 9.24
CA ASN A 522 -19.86 -6.09 10.22
C ASN A 522 -20.24 -5.29 11.46
N VAL A 523 -20.17 -5.90 12.62
CA VAL A 523 -20.36 -5.24 13.91
C VAL A 523 -19.08 -5.39 14.72
N LYS A 524 -18.50 -4.29 15.16
CA LYS A 524 -17.29 -4.28 15.97
C LYS A 524 -17.47 -3.53 17.28
N LEU A 525 -16.94 -4.09 18.34
CA LEU A 525 -16.85 -3.50 19.66
C LEU A 525 -15.39 -3.39 20.06
N GLN A 526 -14.97 -2.21 20.42
CA GLN A 526 -13.59 -1.93 20.80
C GLN A 526 -13.51 -1.40 22.23
N TYR A 527 -12.49 -1.83 22.96
CA TYR A 527 -12.13 -1.31 24.27
C TYR A 527 -10.68 -0.84 24.30
N ARG A 528 -10.45 0.37 24.82
CA ARG A 528 -9.12 0.97 25.03
C ARG A 528 -8.70 0.88 26.50
N PHE A 529 -7.49 0.41 26.76
CA PHE A 529 -6.88 0.36 28.10
C PHE A 529 -5.63 1.23 28.24
#